data_7bf62d587c55c7685149ca653fb36cd0
#
_entry.id   7bf62d587c55c7685149ca653fb36cd0
#
_cell.length_a   1.000
_cell.length_b   1.000
_cell.length_c   1.000
_cell.angle_alpha   90.00
_cell.angle_beta   90.00
_cell.angle_gamma   90.00
#
_symmetry.space_group_name_H-M   'P 1'
#
loop_
_entity.id
_entity.type
_entity.pdbx_description
1 polymer ?
#
loop_
_entity_poly.entity_id
_entity_poly.type
_entity_poly.pdbx_seq_one_letter_code
_entity_poly.pdbx_strand_id
1 'polypeptide(L)'
;MKLDIKGEGIKAFKIEVKEFNLQERIELNNLLYQFFNNKERMFSPAIDIVRLATDFSDEEINNYSNEEIFQIAITVSNFVNKKKVKK
;
A
#
# COMPACT_ATOMS: atom_id res chain seq x y z
N MET A 1 -5.73 -2.33 -11.67
CA MET A 1 -5.48 -3.75 -11.37
C MET A 1 -5.96 -4.08 -9.97
N LYS A 2 -6.64 -5.21 -9.83
CA LYS A 2 -7.16 -5.63 -8.54
C LYS A 2 -6.17 -6.49 -7.79
N LEU A 3 -5.97 -6.18 -6.53
CA LEU A 3 -5.08 -6.94 -5.66
C LEU A 3 -5.87 -7.57 -4.53
N ASP A 4 -5.52 -8.80 -4.20
CA ASP A 4 -6.08 -9.50 -3.03
C ASP A 4 -5.32 -9.08 -1.79
N ILE A 5 -6.06 -8.61 -0.80
CA ILE A 5 -5.48 -8.22 0.48
C ILE A 5 -5.79 -9.30 1.49
N LYS A 6 -4.75 -9.95 1.96
CA LYS A 6 -4.87 -11.06 2.92
C LYS A 6 -3.87 -10.88 4.03
N GLY A 7 -4.23 -11.33 5.21
CA GLY A 7 -3.30 -11.26 6.34
C GLY A 7 -3.94 -11.89 7.56
N GLU A 8 -3.10 -12.15 8.56
CA GLU A 8 -3.59 -12.69 9.82
C GLU A 8 -4.43 -11.65 10.52
N GLY A 9 -5.57 -12.08 11.05
CA GLY A 9 -6.42 -11.21 11.81
C GLY A 9 -7.30 -10.29 11.00
N ILE A 10 -7.28 -10.42 9.68
CA ILE A 10 -8.16 -9.64 8.82
C ILE A 10 -8.92 -10.55 7.88
N LYS A 11 -10.09 -10.10 7.46
CA LYS A 11 -10.88 -10.79 6.47
C LYS A 11 -10.36 -10.39 5.10
N ALA A 12 -10.14 -11.37 4.23
CA ALA A 12 -9.61 -11.10 2.89
C ALA A 12 -10.57 -10.21 2.10
N PHE A 13 -10.00 -9.30 1.33
CA PHE A 13 -10.78 -8.41 0.47
C PHE A 13 -9.93 -7.99 -0.72
N LYS A 14 -10.56 -7.34 -1.69
CA LYS A 14 -9.87 -6.88 -2.89
C LYS A 14 -9.94 -5.37 -2.98
N ILE A 15 -8.88 -4.78 -3.54
CA ILE A 15 -8.88 -3.34 -3.82
C ILE A 15 -8.42 -3.12 -5.25
N GLU A 16 -8.80 -1.99 -5.80
CA GLU A 16 -8.33 -1.56 -7.11
C GLU A 16 -7.11 -0.66 -6.92
N VAL A 17 -6.00 -1.04 -7.54
CA VAL A 17 -4.75 -0.28 -7.46
C VAL A 17 -4.47 0.29 -8.86
N LYS A 18 -4.19 1.57 -8.92
CA LYS A 18 -3.93 2.22 -10.20
C LYS A 18 -2.50 1.96 -10.66
N GLU A 19 -2.25 2.23 -11.95
CA GLU A 19 -0.91 2.14 -12.49
C GLU A 19 -0.14 3.40 -12.12
N PHE A 20 1.16 3.23 -11.92
CA PHE A 20 2.01 4.32 -11.48
C PHE A 20 2.86 4.83 -12.63
N ASN A 21 2.92 6.15 -12.80
CA ASN A 21 3.91 6.74 -13.68
C ASN A 21 5.26 6.82 -12.92
N LEU A 22 6.30 7.31 -13.60
CA LEU A 22 7.63 7.32 -13.00
C LEU A 22 7.69 8.14 -11.72
N GLN A 23 7.06 9.32 -11.72
CA GLN A 23 7.08 10.18 -10.55
C GLN A 23 6.38 9.51 -9.37
N GLU A 24 5.26 8.88 -9.63
CA GLU A 24 4.53 8.18 -8.59
C GLU A 24 5.32 6.99 -8.06
N ARG A 25 6.06 6.31 -8.92
CA ARG A 25 6.91 5.20 -8.49
C ARG A 25 8.02 5.68 -7.56
N ILE A 26 8.58 6.84 -7.86
CA ILE A 26 9.60 7.44 -6.99
C ILE A 26 9.00 7.75 -5.62
N GLU A 27 7.83 8.37 -5.60
CA GLU A 27 7.15 8.67 -4.36
C GLU A 27 6.82 7.41 -3.58
N LEU A 28 6.31 6.40 -4.29
CA LEU A 28 5.95 5.14 -3.67
C LEU A 28 7.16 4.46 -3.03
N ASN A 29 8.28 4.44 -3.75
CA ASN A 29 9.49 3.82 -3.22
C ASN A 29 9.98 4.55 -1.98
N ASN A 30 9.89 5.87 -1.95
CA ASN A 30 10.26 6.65 -0.77
C ASN A 30 9.34 6.33 0.41
N LEU A 31 8.04 6.20 0.16
CA LEU A 31 7.09 5.86 1.21
C LEU A 31 7.32 4.44 1.72
N LEU A 32 7.61 3.52 0.82
CA LEU A 32 7.89 2.15 1.22
C LEU A 32 9.15 2.07 2.07
N TYR A 33 10.16 2.84 1.71
CA TYR A 33 11.37 2.91 2.52
C TYR A 33 11.04 3.39 3.94
N GLN A 34 10.26 4.44 4.05
CA GLN A 34 9.85 4.95 5.36
C GLN A 34 9.03 3.91 6.12
N PHE A 35 8.11 3.24 5.42
CA PHE A 35 7.25 2.26 6.03
C PHE A 35 8.03 1.10 6.62
N PHE A 36 9.02 0.58 5.89
CA PHE A 36 9.76 -0.59 6.33
C PHE A 36 10.92 -0.26 7.28
N ASN A 37 11.35 0.98 7.34
CA ASN A 37 12.52 1.36 8.12
C ASN A 37 12.21 2.17 9.36
N ASN A 38 10.95 2.50 9.60
CA ASN A 38 10.56 3.28 10.77
C ASN A 38 9.44 2.56 11.51
N LYS A 39 9.81 1.59 12.32
CA LYS A 39 8.85 0.71 12.97
C LYS A 39 7.90 1.43 13.92
N GLU A 40 8.34 2.56 14.48
CA GLU A 40 7.53 3.28 15.44
C GLU A 40 6.52 4.19 14.79
N ARG A 41 6.72 4.52 13.50
CA ARG A 41 5.86 5.47 12.79
C ARG A 41 5.46 4.93 11.44
N MET A 42 5.05 3.67 11.42
CA MET A 42 4.68 3.01 10.16
C MET A 42 3.33 3.47 9.63
N PHE A 43 2.46 3.93 10.51
CA PHE A 43 1.09 4.18 10.12
C PHE A 43 0.97 5.33 9.14
N SER A 44 1.68 6.42 9.36
CA SER A 44 1.60 7.57 8.48
C SER A 44 2.06 7.25 7.06
N PRO A 45 3.25 6.65 6.85
CA PRO A 45 3.61 6.26 5.48
C PRO A 45 2.68 5.21 4.89
N ALA A 46 2.11 4.32 5.73
CA ALA A 46 1.14 3.35 5.22
C ALA A 46 -0.09 4.05 4.66
N ILE A 47 -0.61 5.05 5.36
CA ILE A 47 -1.74 5.84 4.86
C ILE A 47 -1.39 6.51 3.54
N ASP A 48 -0.21 7.10 3.44
CA ASP A 48 0.21 7.78 2.23
C ASP A 48 0.38 6.81 1.06
N ILE A 49 0.84 5.59 1.35
CA ILE A 49 0.93 4.54 0.33
C ILE A 49 -0.47 4.22 -0.22
N VAL A 50 -1.45 4.08 0.67
CA VAL A 50 -2.82 3.79 0.25
C VAL A 50 -3.38 4.95 -0.58
N ARG A 51 -3.14 6.16 -0.16
CA ARG A 51 -3.59 7.34 -0.92
C ARG A 51 -3.00 7.38 -2.32
N LEU A 52 -1.72 7.06 -2.42
CA LEU A 52 -1.03 7.08 -3.70
C LEU A 52 -1.47 5.95 -4.61
N ALA A 53 -1.72 4.79 -4.04
CA ALA A 53 -1.97 3.57 -4.81
C ALA A 53 -3.43 3.43 -5.25
N THR A 54 -4.34 4.12 -4.59
CA THR A 54 -5.78 3.96 -4.84
C THR A 54 -6.45 5.32 -5.03
N ASP A 55 -7.72 5.27 -5.43
CA ASP A 55 -8.55 6.47 -5.52
C ASP A 55 -9.41 6.66 -4.28
N PHE A 56 -9.08 5.96 -3.20
CA PHE A 56 -9.86 6.07 -1.97
C PHE A 56 -9.80 7.48 -1.40
N SER A 57 -10.94 7.97 -0.95
CA SER A 57 -10.98 9.20 -0.16
C SER A 57 -10.47 8.90 1.24
N ASP A 58 -10.14 9.95 1.98
CA ASP A 58 -9.73 9.77 3.38
C ASP A 58 -10.81 9.10 4.20
N GLU A 59 -12.07 9.38 3.88
CA GLU A 59 -13.20 8.75 4.54
C GLU A 59 -13.20 7.24 4.32
N GLU A 60 -12.96 6.83 3.08
CA GLU A 60 -12.89 5.41 2.76
C GLU A 60 -11.71 4.73 3.45
N ILE A 61 -10.56 5.40 3.47
CA ILE A 61 -9.38 4.86 4.13
C ILE A 61 -9.65 4.71 5.64
N ASN A 62 -10.35 5.67 6.22
CA ASN A 62 -10.66 5.63 7.64
C ASN A 62 -11.58 4.47 8.04
N ASN A 63 -12.25 3.85 7.07
CA ASN A 63 -13.10 2.70 7.34
C ASN A 63 -12.32 1.40 7.49
N TYR A 64 -11.05 1.39 7.13
CA TYR A 64 -10.21 0.21 7.29
C TYR A 64 -9.52 0.24 8.65
N SER A 65 -9.28 -0.95 9.21
CA SER A 65 -8.52 -1.06 10.45
C SER A 65 -7.04 -0.79 10.16
N ASN A 66 -6.29 -0.55 11.23
CA ASN A 66 -4.85 -0.35 11.09
C ASN A 66 -4.18 -1.56 10.42
N GLU A 67 -4.59 -2.75 10.83
CA GLU A 67 -4.04 -3.98 10.27
C GLU A 67 -4.34 -4.09 8.78
N GLU A 68 -5.54 -3.71 8.38
CA GLU A 68 -5.91 -3.73 6.98
C GLU A 68 -5.08 -2.74 6.18
N ILE A 69 -4.87 -1.55 6.71
CA ILE A 69 -4.06 -0.53 6.05
C ILE A 69 -2.62 -1.01 5.89
N PHE A 70 -2.05 -1.58 6.95
CA PHE A 70 -0.70 -2.14 6.86
C PHE A 70 -0.61 -3.24 5.80
N GLN A 71 -1.63 -4.09 5.76
CA GLN A 71 -1.63 -5.19 4.79
C GLN A 71 -1.75 -4.68 3.35
N ILE A 72 -2.53 -3.61 3.14
CA ILE A 72 -2.59 -2.98 1.83
C ILE A 72 -1.21 -2.48 1.42
N ALA A 73 -0.51 -1.80 2.32
CA ALA A 73 0.82 -1.28 2.03
C ALA A 73 1.79 -2.40 1.68
N ILE A 74 1.75 -3.49 2.44
CA ILE A 74 2.62 -4.64 2.18
C ILE A 74 2.31 -5.26 0.82
N THR A 75 1.04 -5.40 0.51
CA THR A 75 0.62 -6.02 -0.75
C THR A 75 1.03 -5.14 -1.94
N VAL A 76 0.88 -3.83 -1.81
CA VAL A 76 1.32 -2.90 -2.85
C VAL A 76 2.83 -3.00 -3.04
N SER A 77 3.58 -3.10 -1.95
CA SER A 77 5.02 -3.27 -2.02
C SER A 77 5.40 -4.53 -2.81
N ASN A 78 4.74 -5.64 -2.49
CA ASN A 78 5.00 -6.89 -3.18
C ASN A 78 4.70 -6.80 -4.67
N PHE A 79 3.59 -6.14 -5.00
CA PHE A 79 3.19 -5.94 -6.39
C PHE A 79 4.24 -5.15 -7.15
N VAL A 80 4.72 -4.06 -6.59
CA VAL A 80 5.70 -3.20 -7.25
C VAL A 80 7.04 -3.90 -7.39
N ASN A 81 7.48 -4.58 -6.33
CA ASN A 81 8.76 -5.29 -6.34
C ASN A 81 8.73 -6.45 -7.33
N LYS A 82 7.61 -7.12 -7.44
CA LYS A 82 7.47 -8.22 -8.39
C LYS A 82 7.64 -7.74 -9.82
N LYS A 83 7.04 -6.59 -10.14
CA LYS A 83 7.20 -5.98 -11.45
C LYS A 83 8.64 -5.61 -11.74
N LYS A 84 9.33 -5.15 -10.71
CA LYS A 84 10.69 -4.69 -10.80
C LYS A 84 11.67 -5.82 -11.06
N VAL A 85 11.43 -6.95 -10.43
CA VAL A 85 12.33 -8.11 -10.51
C VAL A 85 12.23 -8.78 -11.87
N LYS A 86 11.12 -8.67 -12.51
CA LYS A 86 10.90 -9.31 -13.79
C LYS A 86 11.79 -8.67 -14.86
N LYS A 87 12.55 -9.49 -15.47
CA LYS A 87 13.47 -9.04 -16.51
C LYS A 87 12.96 -9.45 -17.88
#